data_f784b092c6147e7ace6dd7698e6a4440
#
_entry.id   f784b092c6147e7ace6dd7698e6a4440
#
_cell.length_a   1.000
_cell.length_b   1.000
_cell.length_c   1.000
_cell.angle_alpha   90.00
_cell.angle_beta   90.00
_cell.angle_gamma   90.00
#
_symmetry.space_group_name_H-M   'P 1'
#
loop_
_entity.id
_entity.type
_entity.pdbx_description
1 polymer ?
#
loop_
_entity_poly.entity_id
_entity_poly.type
_entity_poly.pdbx_seq_one_letter_code
_entity_poly.pdbx_strand_id
1 'polypeptide(L)'
;MNKVVKNADEAIRDMQDGAVIMSGGFGLSGNPENLIAAIHRKGVKNLTVISNNCGTTDKGLGILLQSRQVRKMIASYVGENKEFERQFLAGELEVELNPQGTLAERIRAGGAGLGGFFTPTGAGTQIAQGKESRVIDGREMIFEKPLKADYAIVRAWKGDKWGNLVFRKTARNFSPMMCTAARIAIAEVEHLVDVGELDGDLIHVPSVYVKRIFQGSNYQKWIEKRTVRAG
;
A
#
# COMPACT_ATOMS: atom_id res chain seq x y z
N MET A 1 17.61 -16.40 9.01
CA MET A 1 16.23 -16.86 9.33
C MET A 1 15.43 -16.90 8.02
N ASN A 2 14.98 -18.08 7.62
CA ASN A 2 14.21 -18.23 6.37
C ASN A 2 12.77 -17.74 6.57
N LYS A 3 12.28 -16.83 5.71
CA LYS A 3 10.93 -16.25 5.76
C LYS A 3 10.07 -16.64 4.55
N VAL A 4 10.59 -17.55 3.74
CA VAL A 4 9.90 -18.02 2.54
C VAL A 4 8.67 -18.81 2.91
N VAL A 5 7.55 -18.44 2.31
CA VAL A 5 6.29 -19.20 2.34
C VAL A 5 5.99 -19.74 0.94
N LYS A 6 5.14 -20.76 0.86
CA LYS A 6 4.90 -21.49 -0.38
C LYS A 6 4.24 -20.65 -1.48
N ASN A 7 3.28 -19.80 -1.09
CA ASN A 7 2.48 -19.01 -2.02
C ASN A 7 1.72 -17.87 -1.31
N ALA A 8 0.95 -17.09 -2.06
CA ALA A 8 0.17 -15.98 -1.56
C ALA A 8 -0.91 -16.41 -0.52
N ASP A 9 -1.54 -17.55 -0.70
CA ASP A 9 -2.61 -18.01 0.22
C ASP A 9 -2.01 -18.37 1.60
N GLU A 10 -0.85 -19.02 1.62
CA GLU A 10 -0.11 -19.26 2.87
C GLU A 10 0.38 -17.95 3.49
N ALA A 11 0.80 -17.00 2.67
CA ALA A 11 1.30 -15.73 3.15
C ALA A 11 0.26 -14.92 3.94
N ILE A 12 -1.02 -15.06 3.59
CA ILE A 12 -2.14 -14.35 4.24
C ILE A 12 -2.99 -15.24 5.15
N ARG A 13 -2.51 -16.44 5.53
CA ARG A 13 -3.30 -17.47 6.23
C ARG A 13 -4.01 -16.98 7.50
N ASP A 14 -3.40 -16.06 8.22
CA ASP A 14 -3.89 -15.48 9.48
C ASP A 14 -4.62 -14.14 9.33
N MET A 15 -4.84 -13.67 8.10
CA MET A 15 -5.62 -12.45 7.86
C MET A 15 -7.10 -12.70 8.19
N GLN A 16 -7.68 -11.79 8.97
CA GLN A 16 -9.06 -11.88 9.44
C GLN A 16 -9.90 -10.73 8.90
N ASP A 17 -11.22 -10.83 9.05
CA ASP A 17 -12.13 -9.73 8.81
C ASP A 17 -11.78 -8.50 9.64
N GLY A 18 -11.99 -7.32 9.09
CA GLY A 18 -11.68 -6.05 9.75
C GLY A 18 -10.20 -5.66 9.71
N ALA A 19 -9.31 -6.46 9.12
CA ALA A 19 -7.89 -6.16 9.04
C ALA A 19 -7.62 -4.82 8.35
N VAL A 20 -6.61 -4.10 8.85
CA VAL A 20 -6.06 -2.89 8.23
C VAL A 20 -4.88 -3.29 7.35
N ILE A 21 -4.96 -2.97 6.06
CA ILE A 21 -3.98 -3.39 5.05
C ILE A 21 -3.40 -2.17 4.34
N MET A 22 -2.08 -2.04 4.34
CA MET A 22 -1.36 -1.16 3.41
C MET A 22 -1.02 -1.94 2.14
N SER A 23 -1.44 -1.43 0.98
CA SER A 23 -1.11 -2.03 -0.31
C SER A 23 -0.20 -1.12 -1.12
N GLY A 24 1.00 -1.60 -1.43
CA GLY A 24 1.90 -0.96 -2.38
C GLY A 24 1.25 -0.85 -3.76
N GLY A 25 1.72 0.09 -4.55
CA GLY A 25 1.21 0.38 -5.87
C GLY A 25 0.91 1.86 -6.08
N PHE A 26 0.89 2.26 -7.34
CA PHE A 26 0.51 3.58 -7.80
C PHE A 26 -0.19 3.41 -9.15
N GLY A 27 -1.49 3.72 -9.22
CA GLY A 27 -2.30 3.25 -10.33
C GLY A 27 -2.26 1.72 -10.36
N LEU A 28 -1.82 1.17 -11.47
CA LEU A 28 -1.57 -0.27 -11.63
C LEU A 28 -0.08 -0.63 -11.58
N SER A 29 0.82 0.35 -11.32
CA SER A 29 2.26 0.10 -11.25
C SER A 29 2.70 -0.42 -9.90
N GLY A 30 3.29 -1.62 -9.87
CA GLY A 30 3.86 -2.21 -8.66
C GLY A 30 2.85 -2.79 -7.68
N ASN A 31 1.62 -3.05 -8.12
CA ASN A 31 0.62 -3.72 -7.29
C ASN A 31 1.03 -5.17 -6.98
N PRO A 32 0.81 -5.63 -5.74
CA PRO A 32 1.03 -7.02 -5.35
C PRO A 32 -0.14 -7.90 -5.80
N GLU A 33 -0.20 -8.22 -7.09
CA GLU A 33 -1.36 -8.83 -7.74
C GLU A 33 -1.69 -10.23 -7.22
N ASN A 34 -0.65 -11.02 -6.90
CA ASN A 34 -0.85 -12.37 -6.36
C ASN A 34 -1.45 -12.32 -4.95
N LEU A 35 -0.99 -11.37 -4.10
CA LEU A 35 -1.53 -11.16 -2.77
C LEU A 35 -2.96 -10.60 -2.81
N ILE A 36 -3.23 -9.63 -3.68
CA ILE A 36 -4.58 -9.08 -3.87
C ILE A 36 -5.54 -10.19 -4.32
N ALA A 37 -5.15 -11.02 -5.28
CA ALA A 37 -5.96 -12.15 -5.74
C ALA A 37 -6.18 -13.20 -4.62
N ALA A 38 -5.18 -13.45 -3.77
CA ALA A 38 -5.33 -14.35 -2.63
C ALA A 38 -6.30 -13.80 -1.58
N ILE A 39 -6.24 -12.49 -1.27
CA ILE A 39 -7.18 -11.82 -0.37
C ILE A 39 -8.61 -11.92 -0.94
N HIS A 40 -8.75 -11.71 -2.25
CA HIS A 40 -10.04 -11.87 -2.92
C HIS A 40 -10.60 -13.30 -2.74
N ARG A 41 -9.80 -14.34 -3.04
CA ARG A 41 -10.22 -15.74 -2.87
C ARG A 41 -10.53 -16.09 -1.42
N LYS A 42 -9.76 -15.57 -0.47
CA LYS A 42 -9.98 -15.81 0.96
C LYS A 42 -11.31 -15.26 1.45
N GLY A 43 -11.84 -14.22 0.81
CA GLY A 43 -13.17 -13.70 1.08
C GLY A 43 -13.29 -12.91 2.38
N VAL A 44 -12.18 -12.52 3.03
CA VAL A 44 -12.19 -11.67 4.23
C VAL A 44 -12.86 -10.34 3.93
N LYS A 45 -13.63 -9.82 4.89
CA LYS A 45 -14.49 -8.65 4.72
C LYS A 45 -14.15 -7.52 5.70
N ASN A 46 -14.86 -6.41 5.53
CA ASN A 46 -14.73 -5.22 6.39
C ASN A 46 -13.30 -4.65 6.46
N LEU A 47 -12.52 -4.85 5.40
CA LEU A 47 -11.14 -4.39 5.33
C LEU A 47 -11.06 -2.86 5.33
N THR A 48 -10.06 -2.32 6.02
CA THR A 48 -9.58 -0.96 5.83
C THR A 48 -8.33 -1.02 4.97
N VAL A 49 -8.36 -0.39 3.80
CA VAL A 49 -7.23 -0.42 2.86
C VAL A 49 -6.62 0.97 2.76
N ILE A 50 -5.30 1.03 2.95
CA ILE A 50 -4.48 2.23 2.82
C ILE A 50 -3.63 2.06 1.56
N SER A 51 -3.85 2.90 0.56
CA SER A 51 -3.09 2.87 -0.70
C SER A 51 -3.20 4.22 -1.41
N ASN A 52 -2.35 4.48 -2.41
CA ASN A 52 -2.44 5.71 -3.20
C ASN A 52 -3.83 5.88 -3.85
N ASN A 53 -4.33 4.81 -4.45
CA ASN A 53 -5.64 4.70 -5.09
C ASN A 53 -6.13 3.24 -4.98
N CYS A 54 -7.26 2.92 -5.58
CA CYS A 54 -7.84 1.58 -5.51
C CYS A 54 -7.84 0.85 -6.87
N GLY A 55 -6.71 0.86 -7.57
CA GLY A 55 -6.60 0.26 -8.90
C GLY A 55 -7.57 0.87 -9.92
N THR A 56 -7.97 0.08 -10.89
CA THR A 56 -9.09 0.38 -11.80
C THR A 56 -10.30 -0.49 -11.44
N THR A 57 -11.41 -0.33 -12.15
CA THR A 57 -12.66 -1.05 -11.83
C THR A 57 -12.47 -2.57 -11.67
N ASP A 58 -11.66 -3.19 -12.53
CA ASP A 58 -11.49 -4.65 -12.65
C ASP A 58 -10.07 -5.15 -12.36
N LYS A 59 -9.16 -4.27 -11.92
CA LYS A 59 -7.74 -4.61 -11.72
C LYS A 59 -7.18 -4.01 -10.44
N GLY A 60 -6.12 -4.64 -9.94
CA GLY A 60 -5.50 -4.25 -8.69
C GLY A 60 -6.51 -4.36 -7.53
N LEU A 61 -6.50 -3.40 -6.63
CA LEU A 61 -7.42 -3.36 -5.48
C LEU A 61 -8.90 -3.23 -5.88
N GLY A 62 -9.21 -2.87 -7.13
CA GLY A 62 -10.58 -2.76 -7.63
C GLY A 62 -11.37 -4.06 -7.50
N ILE A 63 -10.73 -5.22 -7.63
CA ILE A 63 -11.39 -6.52 -7.47
C ILE A 63 -11.93 -6.73 -6.04
N LEU A 64 -11.28 -6.15 -5.03
CA LEU A 64 -11.73 -6.20 -3.63
C LEU A 64 -12.93 -5.28 -3.38
N LEU A 65 -13.04 -4.17 -4.11
CA LEU A 65 -14.23 -3.32 -4.08
C LEU A 65 -15.42 -4.01 -4.73
N GLN A 66 -15.24 -4.62 -5.90
CA GLN A 66 -16.30 -5.36 -6.58
C GLN A 66 -16.88 -6.48 -5.71
N SER A 67 -16.03 -7.18 -4.97
CA SER A 67 -16.44 -8.26 -4.05
C SER A 67 -16.95 -7.79 -2.69
N ARG A 68 -17.05 -6.47 -2.46
CA ARG A 68 -17.53 -5.88 -1.20
C ARG A 68 -16.70 -6.32 0.02
N GLN A 69 -15.40 -6.50 -0.17
CA GLN A 69 -14.48 -6.85 0.90
C GLN A 69 -13.95 -5.62 1.64
N VAL A 70 -13.96 -4.45 0.99
CA VAL A 70 -13.45 -3.19 1.56
C VAL A 70 -14.58 -2.39 2.18
N ARG A 71 -14.45 -2.05 3.45
CA ARG A 71 -15.34 -1.14 4.19
C ARG A 71 -14.85 0.31 4.14
N LYS A 72 -13.52 0.49 4.22
CA LYS A 72 -12.88 1.83 4.25
C LYS A 72 -11.67 1.90 3.36
N MET A 73 -11.58 2.96 2.56
CA MET A 73 -10.38 3.36 1.82
C MET A 73 -9.75 4.60 2.44
N ILE A 74 -8.45 4.54 2.72
CA ILE A 74 -7.62 5.71 3.03
C ILE A 74 -6.68 5.90 1.84
N ALA A 75 -6.94 6.92 1.02
CA ALA A 75 -6.30 7.11 -0.27
C ALA A 75 -6.00 8.58 -0.56
N SER A 76 -5.22 8.84 -1.60
CA SER A 76 -4.98 10.20 -2.10
C SER A 76 -5.74 10.49 -3.40
N TYR A 77 -6.32 9.46 -4.03
CA TYR A 77 -6.96 9.60 -5.32
C TYR A 77 -8.02 8.50 -5.52
N VAL A 78 -9.20 8.88 -5.97
CA VAL A 78 -10.28 7.93 -6.29
C VAL A 78 -9.95 7.15 -7.56
N GLY A 79 -9.34 7.82 -8.53
CA GLY A 79 -8.88 7.24 -9.78
C GLY A 79 -9.99 7.06 -10.82
N GLU A 80 -9.68 6.22 -11.82
CA GLU A 80 -10.62 5.84 -12.88
C GLU A 80 -11.42 4.56 -12.50
N ASN A 81 -11.61 4.35 -11.19
CA ASN A 81 -12.35 3.20 -10.68
C ASN A 81 -13.82 3.58 -10.47
N LYS A 82 -14.66 3.24 -11.45
CA LYS A 82 -16.09 3.54 -11.43
C LYS A 82 -16.83 2.88 -10.26
N GLU A 83 -16.38 1.72 -9.81
CA GLU A 83 -16.98 1.05 -8.65
C GLU A 83 -16.62 1.76 -7.35
N PHE A 84 -15.41 2.31 -7.23
CA PHE A 84 -15.02 3.15 -6.11
C PHE A 84 -15.91 4.40 -6.02
N GLU A 85 -16.04 5.13 -7.15
CA GLU A 85 -16.91 6.30 -7.23
C GLU A 85 -18.35 5.96 -6.87
N ARG A 86 -18.90 4.90 -7.45
CA ARG A 86 -20.28 4.47 -7.20
C ARG A 86 -20.52 4.14 -5.73
N GLN A 87 -19.64 3.32 -5.11
CA GLN A 87 -19.79 2.93 -3.69
C GLN A 87 -19.65 4.11 -2.74
N PHE A 88 -18.74 5.04 -3.05
CA PHE A 88 -18.57 6.26 -2.27
C PHE A 88 -19.82 7.15 -2.33
N LEU A 89 -20.32 7.43 -3.51
CA LEU A 89 -21.52 8.27 -3.69
C LEU A 89 -22.78 7.64 -3.09
N ALA A 90 -22.87 6.31 -3.09
CA ALA A 90 -23.98 5.57 -2.46
C ALA A 90 -23.84 5.44 -0.92
N GLY A 91 -22.76 5.94 -0.31
CA GLY A 91 -22.51 5.78 1.14
C GLY A 91 -22.18 4.34 1.57
N GLU A 92 -21.84 3.47 0.61
CA GLU A 92 -21.52 2.05 0.85
C GLU A 92 -20.03 1.83 1.22
N LEU A 93 -19.19 2.81 0.93
CA LEU A 93 -17.75 2.80 1.18
C LEU A 93 -17.36 4.06 1.95
N GLU A 94 -16.74 3.86 3.12
CA GLU A 94 -16.10 4.98 3.84
C GLU A 94 -14.81 5.38 3.12
N VAL A 95 -14.63 6.67 2.84
CA VAL A 95 -13.45 7.17 2.14
C VAL A 95 -12.82 8.30 2.94
N GLU A 96 -11.53 8.16 3.23
CA GLU A 96 -10.69 9.20 3.82
C GLU A 96 -9.67 9.65 2.77
N LEU A 97 -9.92 10.81 2.15
CA LEU A 97 -8.99 11.38 1.18
C LEU A 97 -7.91 12.21 1.88
N ASN A 98 -6.69 11.99 1.47
CA ASN A 98 -5.51 12.69 1.96
C ASN A 98 -4.74 13.31 0.79
N PRO A 99 -4.17 14.50 0.93
CA PRO A 99 -3.15 14.95 -0.02
C PRO A 99 -2.04 13.89 -0.10
N GLN A 100 -1.56 13.60 -1.31
CA GLN A 100 -0.67 12.45 -1.53
C GLN A 100 0.61 12.50 -0.68
N GLY A 101 1.25 13.67 -0.60
CA GLY A 101 2.43 13.84 0.26
C GLY A 101 2.11 13.63 1.74
N THR A 102 0.93 14.07 2.20
CA THR A 102 0.45 13.83 3.56
C THR A 102 0.20 12.35 3.82
N LEU A 103 -0.42 11.63 2.88
CA LEU A 103 -0.59 10.18 2.97
C LEU A 103 0.77 9.47 3.13
N ALA A 104 1.74 9.82 2.29
CA ALA A 104 3.08 9.26 2.34
C ALA A 104 3.76 9.52 3.69
N GLU A 105 3.69 10.76 4.19
CA GLU A 105 4.31 11.13 5.45
C GLU A 105 3.60 10.53 6.67
N ARG A 106 2.28 10.39 6.65
CA ARG A 106 1.52 9.67 7.70
C ARG A 106 1.94 8.20 7.79
N ILE A 107 2.18 7.54 6.65
CA ILE A 107 2.71 6.16 6.61
C ILE A 107 4.13 6.13 7.15
N ARG A 108 5.02 7.05 6.68
CA ARG A 108 6.40 7.14 7.15
C ARG A 108 6.46 7.38 8.66
N ALA A 109 5.67 8.32 9.17
CA ALA A 109 5.57 8.61 10.60
C ALA A 109 5.15 7.37 11.41
N GLY A 110 4.20 6.58 10.90
CA GLY A 110 3.77 5.32 11.50
C GLY A 110 4.90 4.31 11.62
N GLY A 111 5.69 4.16 10.57
CA GLY A 111 6.86 3.27 10.53
C GLY A 111 8.03 3.74 11.39
N ALA A 112 8.21 5.05 11.52
CA ALA A 112 9.25 5.66 12.35
C ALA A 112 8.89 5.76 13.84
N GLY A 113 7.66 5.39 14.24
CA GLY A 113 7.20 5.50 15.61
C GLY A 113 6.90 6.93 16.07
N LEU A 114 6.73 7.87 15.13
CA LEU A 114 6.35 9.26 15.42
C LEU A 114 4.88 9.37 15.80
N GLY A 115 4.55 10.27 16.74
CA GLY A 115 3.18 10.51 17.17
C GLY A 115 2.32 11.31 16.19
N GLY A 116 2.96 11.91 15.19
CA GLY A 116 2.36 12.73 14.14
C GLY A 116 3.28 13.87 13.73
N PHE A 117 2.77 14.76 12.90
CA PHE A 117 3.53 15.92 12.42
C PHE A 117 2.58 17.06 12.03
N PHE A 118 3.11 18.27 12.00
CA PHE A 118 2.42 19.44 11.48
C PHE A 118 2.78 19.68 10.01
N THR A 119 1.79 20.02 9.19
CA THR A 119 1.98 20.32 7.76
C THR A 119 1.09 21.49 7.34
N PRO A 120 1.55 22.38 6.46
CA PRO A 120 0.72 23.44 5.88
C PRO A 120 -0.24 22.89 4.82
N THR A 121 -0.01 21.66 4.34
CA THR A 121 -0.84 21.06 3.28
C THR A 121 -2.23 20.75 3.81
N GLY A 122 -3.24 21.38 3.20
CA GLY A 122 -4.63 21.25 3.60
C GLY A 122 -5.11 22.25 4.68
N ALA A 123 -4.22 23.07 5.24
CA ALA A 123 -4.63 24.17 6.12
C ALA A 123 -5.62 25.10 5.40
N GLY A 124 -6.66 25.59 6.11
CA GLY A 124 -7.70 26.45 5.52
C GLY A 124 -8.67 25.74 4.56
N THR A 125 -8.60 24.42 4.42
CA THR A 125 -9.52 23.63 3.59
C THR A 125 -10.38 22.68 4.43
N GLN A 126 -11.31 21.97 3.79
CA GLN A 126 -12.12 20.93 4.46
C GLN A 126 -11.26 19.82 5.11
N ILE A 127 -10.04 19.58 4.62
CA ILE A 127 -9.10 18.60 5.18
C ILE A 127 -8.67 18.99 6.61
N ALA A 128 -8.65 20.30 6.93
CA ALA A 128 -8.29 20.79 8.26
C ALA A 128 -9.41 20.60 9.31
N GLN A 129 -10.63 20.30 8.87
CA GLN A 129 -11.78 20.26 9.77
C GLN A 129 -11.60 19.19 10.87
N GLY A 130 -11.72 19.63 12.13
CA GLY A 130 -11.57 18.77 13.30
C GLY A 130 -10.12 18.39 13.64
N LYS A 131 -9.12 18.94 12.94
CA LYS A 131 -7.71 18.75 13.26
C LYS A 131 -7.15 19.89 14.08
N GLU A 132 -6.20 19.60 14.96
CA GLU A 132 -5.43 20.62 15.67
C GLU A 132 -4.67 21.48 14.65
N SER A 133 -4.71 22.81 14.81
CA SER A 133 -3.90 23.74 14.02
C SER A 133 -2.95 24.55 14.90
N ARG A 134 -1.80 24.91 14.33
CA ARG A 134 -0.81 25.80 14.95
C ARG A 134 -0.19 26.70 13.91
N VAL A 135 0.18 27.91 14.32
CA VAL A 135 1.03 28.77 13.51
C VAL A 135 2.49 28.45 13.85
N ILE A 136 3.24 28.00 12.86
CA ILE A 136 4.67 27.69 12.97
C ILE A 136 5.38 28.49 11.87
N ASP A 137 6.37 29.29 12.25
CA ASP A 137 7.11 30.17 11.35
C ASP A 137 6.21 31.06 10.45
N GLY A 138 5.14 31.61 11.08
CA GLY A 138 4.18 32.49 10.39
C GLY A 138 3.21 31.78 9.44
N ARG A 139 3.21 30.45 9.38
CA ARG A 139 2.31 29.65 8.53
C ARG A 139 1.36 28.81 9.38
N GLU A 140 0.08 28.82 9.03
CA GLU A 140 -0.86 27.88 9.61
C GLU A 140 -0.52 26.46 9.16
N MET A 141 -0.48 25.55 10.12
CA MET A 141 -0.22 24.12 9.91
C MET A 141 -1.28 23.31 10.67
N ILE A 142 -1.63 22.16 10.13
CA ILE A 142 -2.54 21.19 10.74
C ILE A 142 -1.79 19.95 11.20
N PHE A 143 -2.24 19.34 12.28
CA PHE A 143 -1.66 18.12 12.82
C PHE A 143 -2.20 16.90 12.11
N GLU A 144 -1.30 16.07 11.61
CA GLU A 144 -1.61 14.79 10.96
C GLU A 144 -1.14 13.61 11.79
N LYS A 145 -2.08 12.69 12.08
CA LYS A 145 -1.78 11.46 12.83
C LYS A 145 -1.09 10.43 11.94
N PRO A 146 -0.19 9.61 12.51
CA PRO A 146 0.47 8.55 11.76
C PRO A 146 -0.52 7.47 11.34
N LEU A 147 -0.19 6.75 10.27
CA LEU A 147 -0.92 5.56 9.83
C LEU A 147 -0.12 4.30 10.15
N LYS A 148 -0.79 3.31 10.72
CA LYS A 148 -0.26 1.97 10.98
C LYS A 148 -1.24 0.93 10.45
N ALA A 149 -0.74 -0.27 10.15
CA ALA A 149 -1.57 -1.36 9.64
C ALA A 149 -1.22 -2.71 10.27
N ASP A 150 -2.14 -3.66 10.18
CA ASP A 150 -1.86 -5.05 10.54
C ASP A 150 -0.97 -5.70 9.51
N TYR A 151 -1.24 -5.42 8.23
CA TYR A 151 -0.51 -5.99 7.11
C TYR A 151 -0.04 -4.90 6.15
N ALA A 152 1.18 -5.06 5.62
CA ALA A 152 1.58 -4.43 4.37
C ALA A 152 1.77 -5.53 3.33
N ILE A 153 1.20 -5.33 2.15
CA ILE A 153 1.38 -6.21 0.99
C ILE A 153 2.11 -5.43 -0.10
N VAL A 154 3.23 -5.94 -0.55
CA VAL A 154 4.09 -5.25 -1.52
C VAL A 154 4.60 -6.19 -2.60
N ARG A 155 4.89 -5.64 -3.78
CA ARG A 155 5.57 -6.36 -4.86
C ARG A 155 6.94 -5.75 -5.10
N ALA A 156 7.99 -6.56 -4.94
CA ALA A 156 9.36 -6.18 -5.25
C ALA A 156 9.87 -6.88 -6.50
N TRP A 157 10.91 -6.31 -7.13
CA TRP A 157 11.59 -6.95 -8.27
C TRP A 157 12.39 -8.16 -7.83
N LYS A 158 13.23 -7.98 -6.80
CA LYS A 158 14.02 -9.07 -6.20
C LYS A 158 13.85 -9.08 -4.69
N GLY A 159 13.94 -10.26 -4.12
CA GLY A 159 14.06 -10.42 -2.68
C GLY A 159 14.81 -11.68 -2.33
N ASP A 160 15.55 -11.65 -1.22
CA ASP A 160 16.23 -12.83 -0.73
C ASP A 160 15.40 -13.61 0.30
N LYS A 161 15.83 -14.81 0.64
CA LYS A 161 15.14 -15.69 1.61
C LYS A 161 15.05 -15.13 3.02
N TRP A 162 15.80 -14.08 3.35
CA TRP A 162 15.68 -13.34 4.60
C TRP A 162 14.66 -12.21 4.54
N GLY A 163 14.24 -11.79 3.33
CA GLY A 163 13.28 -10.73 3.12
C GLY A 163 13.89 -9.36 2.89
N ASN A 164 15.16 -9.27 2.47
CA ASN A 164 15.69 -8.05 1.90
C ASN A 164 15.05 -7.82 0.53
N LEU A 165 14.64 -6.58 0.23
CA LEU A 165 13.90 -6.27 -1.00
C LEU A 165 14.59 -5.20 -1.85
N VAL A 166 14.60 -5.43 -3.15
CA VAL A 166 14.99 -4.47 -4.18
C VAL A 166 13.82 -4.22 -5.12
N PHE A 167 13.41 -2.97 -5.24
CA PHE A 167 12.37 -2.53 -6.17
C PHE A 167 12.98 -2.00 -7.45
N ARG A 168 12.19 -1.98 -8.54
CA ARG A 168 12.65 -1.53 -9.83
C ARG A 168 11.84 -0.32 -10.31
N LYS A 169 12.54 0.79 -10.66
CA LYS A 169 11.94 2.01 -11.23
C LYS A 169 10.77 2.51 -10.35
N THR A 170 9.69 2.97 -10.99
CA THR A 170 8.51 3.55 -10.32
C THR A 170 7.68 2.55 -9.53
N ALA A 171 7.84 1.24 -9.74
CA ALA A 171 7.18 0.21 -8.93
C ALA A 171 7.63 0.21 -7.45
N ARG A 172 8.70 0.95 -7.10
CA ARG A 172 9.10 1.18 -5.72
C ARG A 172 8.05 1.95 -4.92
N ASN A 173 7.51 3.05 -5.49
CA ASN A 173 6.45 3.92 -4.96
C ASN A 173 6.32 3.94 -3.41
N PHE A 174 5.16 3.64 -2.83
CA PHE A 174 4.90 3.65 -1.39
C PHE A 174 5.41 2.41 -0.66
N SER A 175 5.81 1.35 -1.38
CA SER A 175 6.09 0.03 -0.83
C SER A 175 7.12 0.02 0.32
N PRO A 176 8.27 0.73 0.26
CA PRO A 176 9.24 0.72 1.36
C PRO A 176 8.67 1.28 2.67
N MET A 177 7.96 2.40 2.61
CA MET A 177 7.37 3.02 3.80
C MET A 177 6.28 2.15 4.41
N MET A 178 5.46 1.50 3.59
CA MET A 178 4.40 0.61 4.06
C MET A 178 4.96 -0.61 4.79
N CYS A 179 6.08 -1.16 4.33
CA CYS A 179 6.76 -2.26 5.03
C CYS A 179 7.17 -1.88 6.47
N THR A 180 7.55 -0.63 6.72
CA THR A 180 7.96 -0.17 8.05
C THR A 180 6.77 0.09 8.98
N ALA A 181 5.60 0.43 8.42
CA ALA A 181 4.42 0.90 9.15
C ALA A 181 3.41 -0.21 9.48
N ALA A 182 3.67 -1.44 9.07
CA ALA A 182 2.79 -2.57 9.33
C ALA A 182 3.40 -3.58 10.31
N ARG A 183 2.55 -4.24 11.07
CA ARG A 183 2.94 -5.32 11.98
C ARG A 183 3.50 -6.53 11.23
N ILE A 184 2.90 -6.87 10.09
CA ILE A 184 3.29 -8.00 9.23
C ILE A 184 3.44 -7.48 7.80
N ALA A 185 4.68 -7.24 7.36
CA ALA A 185 4.93 -6.97 5.94
C ALA A 185 5.15 -8.28 5.19
N ILE A 186 4.41 -8.43 4.07
CA ILE A 186 4.42 -9.59 3.18
C ILE A 186 4.86 -9.11 1.81
N ALA A 187 5.88 -9.75 1.26
CA ALA A 187 6.39 -9.42 -0.06
C ALA A 187 6.16 -10.58 -1.05
N GLU A 188 5.53 -10.27 -2.17
CA GLU A 188 5.68 -11.06 -3.38
C GLU A 188 6.83 -10.50 -4.20
N VAL A 189 7.65 -11.36 -4.79
CA VAL A 189 8.81 -10.95 -5.58
C VAL A 189 8.78 -11.59 -6.97
N GLU A 190 9.29 -10.86 -7.97
CA GLU A 190 9.43 -11.42 -9.31
C GLU A 190 10.55 -12.47 -9.35
N HIS A 191 11.62 -12.23 -8.56
CA HIS A 191 12.75 -13.14 -8.43
C HIS A 191 13.11 -13.32 -6.95
N LEU A 192 12.94 -14.55 -6.45
CA LEU A 192 13.43 -14.96 -5.14
C LEU A 192 14.86 -15.49 -5.32
N VAL A 193 15.80 -14.89 -4.62
CA VAL A 193 17.24 -15.22 -4.71
C VAL A 193 17.78 -15.72 -3.38
N ASP A 194 18.98 -16.30 -3.41
CA ASP A 194 19.66 -16.73 -2.20
C ASP A 194 20.24 -15.54 -1.42
N VAL A 195 20.48 -15.77 -0.14
CA VAL A 195 21.11 -14.78 0.73
C VAL A 195 22.56 -14.54 0.25
N GLY A 196 22.89 -13.25 0.10
CA GLY A 196 24.19 -12.82 -0.42
C GLY A 196 24.22 -12.53 -1.93
N GLU A 197 23.14 -12.85 -2.67
CA GLU A 197 23.04 -12.50 -4.10
C GLU A 197 22.56 -11.07 -4.36
N LEU A 198 21.99 -10.40 -3.35
CA LEU A 198 21.66 -8.99 -3.45
C LEU A 198 22.84 -8.14 -3.01
N ASP A 199 23.12 -7.09 -3.77
CA ASP A 199 24.05 -6.05 -3.35
C ASP A 199 23.49 -5.33 -2.10
N GLY A 200 24.22 -5.38 -1.01
CA GLY A 200 23.82 -4.79 0.28
C GLY A 200 23.55 -3.28 0.19
N ASP A 201 24.26 -2.55 -0.67
CA ASP A 201 24.12 -1.11 -0.85
C ASP A 201 22.87 -0.75 -1.68
N LEU A 202 22.30 -1.71 -2.38
CA LEU A 202 21.10 -1.53 -3.21
C LEU A 202 19.80 -2.01 -2.54
N ILE A 203 19.86 -2.48 -1.28
CA ILE A 203 18.66 -2.91 -0.57
C ILE A 203 17.79 -1.71 -0.22
N HIS A 204 16.55 -1.72 -0.72
CA HIS A 204 15.57 -0.66 -0.45
C HIS A 204 14.75 -0.91 0.83
N VAL A 205 14.52 -2.16 1.18
CA VAL A 205 13.85 -2.57 2.43
C VAL A 205 14.67 -3.67 3.09
N PRO A 206 15.27 -3.39 4.24
CA PRO A 206 15.98 -4.39 5.03
C PRO A 206 15.05 -5.49 5.53
N SER A 207 15.57 -6.68 5.63
CA SER A 207 14.85 -7.90 6.04
C SER A 207 14.11 -7.79 7.37
N VAL A 208 14.55 -6.93 8.28
CA VAL A 208 13.95 -6.75 9.62
C VAL A 208 12.46 -6.42 9.55
N TYR A 209 12.02 -5.72 8.50
CA TYR A 209 10.64 -5.31 8.31
C TYR A 209 9.78 -6.42 7.70
N VAL A 210 10.32 -7.22 6.78
CA VAL A 210 9.56 -8.25 6.07
C VAL A 210 9.42 -9.50 6.93
N LYS A 211 8.20 -10.01 7.04
CA LYS A 211 7.90 -11.22 7.85
C LYS A 211 7.67 -12.46 6.99
N ARG A 212 7.18 -12.29 5.76
CA ARG A 212 6.90 -13.38 4.81
C ARG A 212 7.26 -12.93 3.40
N ILE A 213 7.83 -13.84 2.64
CA ILE A 213 8.22 -13.62 1.24
C ILE A 213 7.93 -14.86 0.42
N PHE A 214 7.51 -14.68 -0.83
CA PHE A 214 7.38 -15.77 -1.80
C PHE A 214 7.61 -15.24 -3.21
N GLN A 215 7.98 -16.14 -4.12
CA GLN A 215 8.05 -15.80 -5.53
C GLN A 215 6.66 -15.86 -6.15
N GLY A 216 6.23 -14.74 -6.68
CA GLY A 216 4.97 -14.63 -7.40
C GLY A 216 5.11 -15.11 -8.85
N SER A 217 4.00 -15.21 -9.55
CA SER A 217 3.94 -15.70 -10.93
C SER A 217 2.90 -14.93 -11.75
N ASN A 218 2.96 -15.14 -13.07
CA ASN A 218 1.96 -14.65 -14.03
C ASN A 218 1.73 -13.13 -13.98
N TYR A 219 2.80 -12.37 -13.71
CA TYR A 219 2.71 -10.92 -13.71
C TYR A 219 2.41 -10.38 -15.10
N GLN A 220 1.37 -9.54 -15.16
CA GLN A 220 1.03 -8.80 -16.36
C GLN A 220 1.40 -7.33 -16.16
N LYS A 221 1.90 -6.70 -17.21
CA LYS A 221 2.17 -5.28 -17.18
C LYS A 221 0.91 -4.51 -17.55
N TRP A 222 0.09 -4.24 -16.55
CA TRP A 222 -1.07 -3.38 -16.71
C TRP A 222 -0.64 -1.93 -16.84
N ILE A 223 -1.28 -1.21 -17.76
CA ILE A 223 -1.11 0.22 -17.97
C ILE A 223 -2.50 0.82 -18.07
N GLU A 224 -2.80 1.83 -17.26
CA GLU A 224 -4.07 2.55 -17.30
C GLU A 224 -4.25 3.29 -18.63
N LYS A 225 -3.21 4.02 -19.05
CA LYS A 225 -3.14 4.72 -20.33
C LYS A 225 -1.84 4.41 -21.04
N ARG A 226 -1.90 4.11 -22.34
CA ARG A 226 -0.70 3.98 -23.14
C ARG A 226 -0.14 5.38 -23.43
N THR A 227 1.06 5.64 -22.94
CA THR A 227 1.78 6.90 -23.17
C THR A 227 3.00 6.73 -24.07
N VAL A 228 3.29 5.50 -24.50
CA VAL A 228 4.39 5.21 -25.43
C VAL A 228 3.93 5.38 -26.88
N ARG A 229 4.74 6.07 -27.67
CA ARG A 229 4.53 6.14 -29.12
C ARG A 229 4.65 4.74 -29.70
N ALA A 230 3.80 4.40 -30.68
CA ALA A 230 4.04 3.25 -31.52
C ALA A 230 5.38 3.49 -32.26
N GLY A 231 6.35 2.59 -32.10
CA GLY A 231 7.60 2.62 -32.82
C GLY A 231 7.41 2.30 -34.27
#